data_207c6faa7342b8f9684eb3466c3e1dcf
#
_entry.id   207c6faa7342b8f9684eb3466c3e1dcf
#
_cell.length_a   1.000
_cell.length_b   1.000
_cell.length_c   1.000
_cell.angle_alpha   90.00
_cell.angle_beta   90.00
_cell.angle_gamma   90.00
#
_symmetry.space_group_name_H-M   'P 1'
#
loop_
_entity.id
_entity.type
_entity.pdbx_description
1 polymer ?
#
loop_
_entity_poly.entity_id
_entity_poly.type
_entity_poly.pdbx_seq_one_letter_code
_entity_poly.pdbx_strand_id
1 'polypeptide(L)'
;MPAPSLNLSFSRPAVSPAEAAPIARATDLSGPAAAVVVARGYDTPARARELLEPTNALSHDPFRMKGMKAIAERVRTAVANKEPILIFGDYDADGIPGTALLANFLRASRAVVDTYIPPRESGYGLSMEQAKIILERFRPALVITVDCGSSDHEAIRWLKSKGVDVAVTDHHLTLKGVPPTPYFINPSRSDGETYPFRYLCGCGVAYKLVQALSTRPHEPVLYDLVALSTIGDLVSLTGENRYYVTAALKQLHAKASGNVGLRAIVETVGGSVSIATIDAVDVGWKIAPRINAVGRMGADPNMVVELLTTSSHSRAMEIAKETHRLNSARQTLTERLFEEAIERIGPSPRDPLVVAYLPDAGVGVAGLVAAKIVELYGRPTLVVNGEGRGSGRAPDGVPLMPIMEQLRAMGLFGVERRLASGKSVTADFGGHAQACGFHHVDVDDLLRAASRVRGGPGPGGTFPVPVDAEIDLSVIDERLVRDIAAVGPYGIGHAEPAFLVRDLRVLEQVVSSTGRQLRLVIADAAGAEMPGIWFNAGEIAGRLPARVDVVASVSYFAGRVQLRLRAARAAKR
;
A
#
# COMPACT_ATOMS: atom_id res chain seq x y z
N MET A 1 -12.86 -3.60 -3.55
CA MET A 1 -13.72 -3.14 -4.66
C MET A 1 -15.09 -2.87 -4.08
N PRO A 2 -15.79 -1.79 -4.45
CA PRO A 2 -17.12 -1.52 -3.92
C PRO A 2 -18.05 -2.71 -4.19
N ALA A 3 -19.09 -2.85 -3.34
CA ALA A 3 -20.09 -3.89 -3.52
C ALA A 3 -20.67 -3.80 -4.93
N PRO A 4 -20.83 -4.94 -5.63
CA PRO A 4 -21.32 -4.95 -6.99
C PRO A 4 -22.73 -4.33 -7.06
N SER A 5 -22.92 -3.36 -7.96
CA SER A 5 -24.19 -2.64 -8.14
C SER A 5 -24.54 -2.57 -9.62
N LEU A 6 -25.84 -2.67 -9.93
CA LEU A 6 -26.38 -2.58 -11.28
C LEU A 6 -26.79 -1.16 -11.70
N ASN A 7 -26.77 -0.19 -10.79
CA ASN A 7 -27.21 1.20 -11.01
C ASN A 7 -26.06 2.19 -11.07
N LEU A 8 -24.92 1.79 -11.65
CA LEU A 8 -23.73 2.60 -11.73
C LEU A 8 -23.70 3.47 -12.98
N SER A 9 -23.24 4.71 -12.85
CA SER A 9 -22.81 5.52 -13.98
C SER A 9 -21.38 5.17 -14.38
N PHE A 10 -21.07 5.23 -15.67
CA PHE A 10 -19.71 5.02 -16.20
C PHE A 10 -19.19 6.36 -16.71
N SER A 11 -17.90 6.64 -16.48
CA SER A 11 -17.27 7.79 -17.10
C SER A 11 -17.20 7.61 -18.62
N ARG A 12 -17.05 8.71 -19.36
CA ARG A 12 -16.73 8.61 -20.79
C ARG A 12 -15.25 8.30 -20.95
N PRO A 13 -14.85 7.48 -21.95
CA PRO A 13 -13.45 7.33 -22.30
C PRO A 13 -12.82 8.68 -22.56
N ALA A 14 -11.62 8.89 -22.02
CA ALA A 14 -10.91 10.17 -22.13
C ALA A 14 -10.22 10.37 -23.50
N VAL A 15 -10.03 9.27 -24.26
CA VAL A 15 -9.20 9.26 -25.48
C VAL A 15 -9.96 8.58 -26.61
N SER A 16 -9.97 9.20 -27.77
CA SER A 16 -10.52 8.65 -29.01
C SER A 16 -9.50 7.71 -29.71
N PRO A 17 -9.96 6.80 -30.59
CA PRO A 17 -9.07 5.96 -31.39
C PRO A 17 -8.10 6.76 -32.27
N ALA A 18 -8.51 7.95 -32.76
CA ALA A 18 -7.67 8.83 -33.56
C ALA A 18 -6.49 9.41 -32.77
N GLU A 19 -6.72 9.80 -31.51
CA GLU A 19 -5.68 10.28 -30.60
C GLU A 19 -4.71 9.17 -30.19
N ALA A 20 -5.17 7.94 -30.06
CA ALA A 20 -4.35 6.78 -29.72
C ALA A 20 -3.48 6.27 -30.89
N ALA A 21 -3.91 6.47 -32.13
CA ALA A 21 -3.29 5.90 -33.33
C ALA A 21 -1.80 6.24 -33.52
N PRO A 22 -1.30 7.47 -33.25
CA PRO A 22 0.12 7.77 -33.33
C PRO A 22 0.96 6.95 -32.35
N ILE A 23 0.46 6.75 -31.12
CA ILE A 23 1.14 5.97 -30.10
C ILE A 23 1.12 4.48 -30.44
N ALA A 24 -0.02 3.94 -30.90
CA ALA A 24 -0.11 2.56 -31.35
C ALA A 24 0.95 2.24 -32.43
N ARG A 25 1.09 3.10 -33.44
CA ARG A 25 2.12 2.92 -34.49
C ARG A 25 3.56 3.03 -33.99
N ALA A 26 3.81 3.92 -33.01
CA ALA A 26 5.16 4.16 -32.51
C ALA A 26 5.66 3.10 -31.51
N THR A 27 4.75 2.35 -30.90
CA THR A 27 5.03 1.39 -29.80
C THR A 27 4.62 -0.03 -30.13
N ASP A 28 4.03 -0.28 -31.29
CA ASP A 28 3.42 -1.58 -31.69
C ASP A 28 2.33 -2.10 -30.72
N LEU A 29 1.74 -1.21 -29.94
CA LEU A 29 0.60 -1.55 -29.09
C LEU A 29 -0.69 -1.63 -29.90
N SER A 30 -1.62 -2.47 -29.48
CA SER A 30 -3.02 -2.44 -29.95
C SER A 30 -3.65 -1.08 -29.65
N GLY A 31 -4.65 -0.70 -30.45
CA GLY A 31 -5.36 0.58 -30.30
C GLY A 31 -5.86 0.83 -28.87
N PRO A 32 -6.56 -0.13 -28.23
CA PRO A 32 -7.02 0.01 -26.85
C PRO A 32 -5.87 0.21 -25.84
N ALA A 33 -4.77 -0.53 -25.98
CA ALA A 33 -3.61 -0.36 -25.09
C ALA A 33 -2.96 1.01 -25.27
N ALA A 34 -2.84 1.48 -26.52
CA ALA A 34 -2.35 2.84 -26.81
C ALA A 34 -3.27 3.93 -26.26
N ALA A 35 -4.60 3.73 -26.29
CA ALA A 35 -5.55 4.66 -25.70
C ALA A 35 -5.35 4.77 -24.16
N VAL A 36 -5.08 3.66 -23.49
CA VAL A 36 -4.70 3.66 -22.06
C VAL A 36 -3.43 4.48 -21.81
N VAL A 37 -2.40 4.29 -22.63
CA VAL A 37 -1.12 5.03 -22.53
C VAL A 37 -1.36 6.53 -22.65
N VAL A 38 -2.13 6.96 -23.65
CA VAL A 38 -2.48 8.39 -23.86
C VAL A 38 -3.33 8.93 -22.71
N ALA A 39 -4.34 8.17 -22.23
CA ALA A 39 -5.19 8.55 -21.10
C ALA A 39 -4.39 8.78 -19.81
N ARG A 40 -3.25 8.09 -19.65
CA ARG A 40 -2.31 8.28 -18.53
C ARG A 40 -1.36 9.46 -18.72
N GLY A 41 -1.54 10.25 -19.80
CA GLY A 41 -0.74 11.44 -20.10
C GLY A 41 0.58 11.15 -20.83
N TYR A 42 0.78 9.95 -21.36
CA TYR A 42 1.94 9.58 -22.19
C TYR A 42 1.57 9.70 -23.68
N ASP A 43 1.27 10.90 -24.11
CA ASP A 43 0.66 11.29 -25.39
C ASP A 43 1.66 11.49 -26.54
N THR A 44 2.95 11.38 -26.28
CA THR A 44 4.01 11.42 -27.31
C THR A 44 4.76 10.09 -27.39
N PRO A 45 5.33 9.72 -28.58
CA PRO A 45 6.11 8.49 -28.72
C PRO A 45 7.26 8.37 -27.74
N ALA A 46 7.91 9.47 -27.38
CA ALA A 46 9.01 9.46 -26.42
C ALA A 46 8.52 9.12 -25.00
N ARG A 47 7.44 9.78 -24.54
CA ARG A 47 6.83 9.51 -23.23
C ARG A 47 6.22 8.12 -23.16
N ALA A 48 5.59 7.64 -24.24
CA ALA A 48 5.07 6.30 -24.29
C ALA A 48 6.16 5.23 -24.15
N ARG A 49 7.31 5.41 -24.81
CA ARG A 49 8.48 4.52 -24.63
C ARG A 49 9.04 4.60 -23.22
N GLU A 50 9.10 5.78 -22.60
CA GLU A 50 9.52 5.94 -21.20
C GLU A 50 8.62 5.16 -20.24
N LEU A 51 7.29 5.15 -20.50
CA LEU A 51 6.34 4.35 -19.72
C LEU A 51 6.60 2.85 -19.87
N LEU A 52 6.78 2.38 -21.10
CA LEU A 52 6.92 0.94 -21.43
C LEU A 52 8.30 0.39 -21.05
N GLU A 53 9.33 1.22 -21.19
CA GLU A 53 10.72 0.86 -20.94
C GLU A 53 11.41 1.91 -20.05
N PRO A 54 10.97 2.02 -18.77
CA PRO A 54 11.56 2.97 -17.86
C PRO A 54 13.04 2.68 -17.63
N THR A 55 13.88 3.71 -17.73
CA THR A 55 15.32 3.63 -17.56
C THR A 55 15.77 4.37 -16.30
N ASN A 56 17.07 4.24 -15.98
CA ASN A 56 17.67 4.96 -14.86
C ASN A 56 17.66 6.50 -15.03
N ALA A 57 17.33 7.02 -16.21
CA ALA A 57 17.12 8.45 -16.44
C ALA A 57 15.95 9.02 -15.60
N LEU A 58 15.03 8.16 -15.16
CA LEU A 58 13.95 8.53 -14.23
C LEU A 58 14.44 8.66 -12.77
N SER A 59 15.60 8.10 -12.42
CA SER A 59 16.16 8.18 -11.08
C SER A 59 16.96 9.48 -10.94
N HIS A 60 16.42 10.41 -10.17
CA HIS A 60 17.06 11.72 -9.97
C HIS A 60 18.30 11.62 -9.09
N ASP A 61 19.23 12.55 -9.26
CA ASP A 61 20.42 12.69 -8.43
C ASP A 61 20.03 12.83 -6.94
N PRO A 62 20.50 11.93 -6.04
CA PRO A 62 20.17 11.98 -4.63
C PRO A 62 20.61 13.31 -3.96
N PHE A 63 21.65 13.95 -4.44
CA PHE A 63 22.14 15.22 -3.89
C PHE A 63 21.21 16.43 -4.17
N ARG A 64 20.19 16.26 -5.00
CA ARG A 64 19.11 17.24 -5.13
C ARG A 64 18.17 17.25 -3.92
N MET A 65 18.14 16.18 -3.12
CA MET A 65 17.34 16.11 -1.89
C MET A 65 18.02 16.92 -0.80
N LYS A 66 17.30 17.90 -0.25
CA LYS A 66 17.82 18.80 0.79
C LYS A 66 18.26 18.00 2.03
N GLY A 67 19.47 18.25 2.48
CA GLY A 67 20.11 17.52 3.61
C GLY A 67 20.96 16.32 3.20
N MET A 68 20.87 15.83 1.95
CA MET A 68 21.59 14.64 1.51
C MET A 68 23.10 14.73 1.68
N LYS A 69 23.70 15.89 1.38
CA LYS A 69 25.15 16.09 1.54
C LYS A 69 25.57 15.90 3.00
N ALA A 70 24.85 16.54 3.93
CA ALA A 70 25.18 16.50 5.36
C ALA A 70 25.03 15.07 5.94
N ILE A 71 23.93 14.37 5.62
CA ILE A 71 23.71 13.00 6.10
C ILE A 71 24.74 12.03 5.53
N ALA A 72 25.07 12.14 4.23
CA ALA A 72 26.06 11.28 3.59
C ALA A 72 27.47 11.49 4.18
N GLU A 73 27.88 12.73 4.43
CA GLU A 73 29.16 13.06 5.09
C GLU A 73 29.21 12.50 6.52
N ARG A 74 28.13 12.64 7.30
CA ARG A 74 28.06 12.09 8.67
C ARG A 74 28.15 10.56 8.68
N VAL A 75 27.44 9.89 7.78
CA VAL A 75 27.49 8.42 7.66
C VAL A 75 28.89 7.96 7.24
N ARG A 76 29.51 8.62 6.24
CA ARG A 76 30.89 8.30 5.84
C ARG A 76 31.91 8.45 7.00
N THR A 77 31.73 9.49 7.81
CA THR A 77 32.55 9.71 9.02
C THR A 77 32.38 8.55 10.01
N ALA A 78 31.13 8.15 10.28
CA ALA A 78 30.86 7.04 11.19
C ALA A 78 31.49 5.72 10.68
N VAL A 79 31.37 5.44 9.39
CA VAL A 79 31.97 4.23 8.76
C VAL A 79 33.50 4.27 8.85
N ALA A 80 34.13 5.41 8.53
CA ALA A 80 35.58 5.57 8.55
C ALA A 80 36.15 5.40 9.96
N ASN A 81 35.47 5.96 10.97
CA ASN A 81 35.88 5.92 12.37
C ASN A 81 35.45 4.65 13.12
N LYS A 82 34.73 3.73 12.45
CA LYS A 82 34.14 2.54 13.10
C LYS A 82 33.19 2.89 14.25
N GLU A 83 32.50 4.01 14.16
CA GLU A 83 31.50 4.40 15.14
C GLU A 83 30.30 3.43 15.09
N PRO A 84 29.72 3.03 16.25
CA PRO A 84 28.52 2.21 16.27
C PRO A 84 27.32 2.96 15.65
N ILE A 85 26.71 2.37 14.63
CA ILE A 85 25.52 2.88 13.94
C ILE A 85 24.34 2.00 14.31
N LEU A 86 23.24 2.60 14.74
CA LEU A 86 21.96 1.91 14.87
C LEU A 86 21.02 2.37 13.77
N ILE A 87 20.46 1.42 13.03
CA ILE A 87 19.33 1.68 12.11
C ILE A 87 18.05 1.36 12.87
N PHE A 88 17.21 2.40 13.03
CA PHE A 88 15.91 2.32 13.68
C PHE A 88 14.80 2.46 12.62
N GLY A 89 13.99 1.42 12.42
CA GLY A 89 12.94 1.43 11.39
C GLY A 89 11.54 1.30 11.94
N ASP A 90 10.53 1.57 11.08
CA ASP A 90 9.14 1.22 11.36
C ASP A 90 8.88 -0.29 11.15
N TYR A 91 7.79 -0.80 11.72
CA TYR A 91 7.44 -2.23 11.83
C TYR A 91 6.65 -2.79 10.64
N ASP A 92 6.62 -2.15 9.51
CA ASP A 92 5.80 -2.56 8.38
C ASP A 92 6.61 -2.91 7.11
N ALA A 93 5.89 -3.14 5.99
CA ALA A 93 6.47 -3.53 4.72
C ALA A 93 7.23 -2.38 3.99
N ASP A 94 7.41 -1.23 4.62
CA ASP A 94 8.30 -0.16 4.18
C ASP A 94 9.50 -0.01 5.13
N GLY A 95 9.27 0.24 6.41
CA GLY A 95 10.34 0.42 7.39
C GLY A 95 11.25 -0.79 7.54
N ILE A 96 10.71 -2.01 7.56
CA ILE A 96 11.50 -3.25 7.69
C ILE A 96 12.43 -3.47 6.48
N PRO A 97 11.95 -3.47 5.21
CA PRO A 97 12.84 -3.64 4.06
C PRO A 97 13.83 -2.49 3.91
N GLY A 98 13.43 -1.25 4.24
CA GLY A 98 14.33 -0.11 4.23
C GLY A 98 15.47 -0.23 5.25
N THR A 99 15.15 -0.73 6.45
CA THR A 99 16.15 -1.07 7.49
C THR A 99 17.10 -2.16 7.00
N ALA A 100 16.57 -3.23 6.41
CA ALA A 100 17.37 -4.34 5.88
C ALA A 100 18.26 -3.90 4.71
N LEU A 101 17.74 -3.06 3.81
CA LEU A 101 18.46 -2.48 2.68
C LEU A 101 19.69 -1.69 3.16
N LEU A 102 19.47 -0.76 4.08
CA LEU A 102 20.54 0.08 4.60
C LEU A 102 21.55 -0.72 5.43
N ALA A 103 21.09 -1.70 6.22
CA ALA A 103 21.95 -2.59 6.99
C ALA A 103 22.85 -3.44 6.08
N ASN A 104 22.30 -4.03 5.01
CA ASN A 104 23.07 -4.81 4.03
C ASN A 104 24.16 -3.96 3.38
N PHE A 105 23.82 -2.74 2.94
CA PHE A 105 24.78 -1.83 2.31
C PHE A 105 25.90 -1.39 3.28
N LEU A 106 25.55 -0.97 4.49
CA LEU A 106 26.52 -0.49 5.45
C LEU A 106 27.42 -1.62 5.96
N ARG A 107 26.87 -2.83 6.20
CA ARG A 107 27.68 -4.00 6.56
C ARG A 107 28.65 -4.41 5.44
N ALA A 108 28.22 -4.38 4.18
CA ALA A 108 29.10 -4.59 3.03
C ALA A 108 30.23 -3.54 2.94
N SER A 109 29.97 -2.33 3.43
CA SER A 109 30.94 -1.25 3.58
C SER A 109 31.79 -1.38 4.85
N ARG A 110 31.70 -2.51 5.58
CA ARG A 110 32.41 -2.80 6.84
C ARG A 110 32.11 -1.83 7.97
N ALA A 111 30.93 -1.22 8.01
CA ALA A 111 30.45 -0.42 9.14
C ALA A 111 30.11 -1.32 10.34
N VAL A 112 30.14 -0.74 11.54
CA VAL A 112 29.62 -1.38 12.76
C VAL A 112 28.13 -1.04 12.86
N VAL A 113 27.23 -1.99 12.55
CA VAL A 113 25.80 -1.72 12.37
C VAL A 113 24.95 -2.72 13.13
N ASP A 114 24.11 -2.16 13.99
CA ASP A 114 22.96 -2.84 14.59
C ASP A 114 21.65 -2.35 13.98
N THR A 115 20.59 -3.14 14.14
CA THR A 115 19.23 -2.80 13.67
C THR A 115 18.24 -2.97 14.82
N TYR A 116 17.22 -2.12 14.86
CA TYR A 116 16.15 -2.23 15.83
C TYR A 116 14.82 -1.74 15.25
N ILE A 117 13.84 -2.62 15.26
CA ILE A 117 12.44 -2.32 14.97
C ILE A 117 11.66 -2.48 16.28
N PRO A 118 10.98 -1.44 16.78
CA PRO A 118 10.17 -1.56 17.99
C PRO A 118 8.92 -2.42 17.74
N PRO A 119 8.37 -3.08 18.79
CA PRO A 119 7.08 -3.74 18.68
C PRO A 119 5.98 -2.75 18.28
N ARG A 120 5.02 -3.20 17.48
CA ARG A 120 3.91 -2.36 16.99
C ARG A 120 3.08 -1.73 18.12
N GLU A 121 2.95 -2.42 19.24
CA GLU A 121 2.24 -1.96 20.45
C GLU A 121 2.87 -0.72 21.09
N SER A 122 4.16 -0.50 20.87
CA SER A 122 4.89 0.70 21.33
C SER A 122 4.47 1.99 20.62
N GLY A 123 3.65 1.89 19.57
CA GLY A 123 3.26 3.02 18.73
C GLY A 123 4.21 3.25 17.56
N TYR A 124 3.93 4.27 16.77
CA TYR A 124 4.70 4.66 15.60
C TYR A 124 5.80 5.66 15.96
N GLY A 125 6.95 5.50 15.32
CA GLY A 125 8.06 6.45 15.36
C GLY A 125 9.00 6.29 16.55
N LEU A 126 9.94 7.21 16.65
CA LEU A 126 10.98 7.27 17.69
C LEU A 126 10.45 7.99 18.92
N SER A 127 9.79 7.27 19.84
CA SER A 127 9.32 7.81 21.11
C SER A 127 10.44 8.03 22.12
N MET A 128 10.17 8.78 23.21
CA MET A 128 11.11 8.95 24.31
C MET A 128 11.46 7.62 24.99
N GLU A 129 10.52 6.68 25.05
CA GLU A 129 10.77 5.34 25.58
C GLU A 129 11.76 4.59 24.69
N GLN A 130 11.53 4.61 23.36
CA GLN A 130 12.45 4.01 22.40
C GLN A 130 13.84 4.66 22.43
N ALA A 131 13.92 5.97 22.56
CA ALA A 131 15.20 6.68 22.68
C ALA A 131 16.02 6.21 23.92
N LYS A 132 15.36 5.96 25.05
CA LYS A 132 16.01 5.41 26.26
C LYS A 132 16.51 3.98 26.02
N ILE A 133 15.68 3.11 25.45
CA ILE A 133 16.06 1.72 25.09
C ILE A 133 17.27 1.74 24.14
N ILE A 134 17.27 2.61 23.14
CA ILE A 134 18.39 2.76 22.18
C ILE A 134 19.68 3.10 22.92
N LEU A 135 19.66 4.10 23.79
CA LEU A 135 20.86 4.51 24.51
C LEU A 135 21.39 3.44 25.47
N GLU A 136 20.50 2.79 26.21
CA GLU A 136 20.86 1.76 27.20
C GLU A 136 21.39 0.48 26.56
N ARG A 137 20.70 0.00 25.50
CA ARG A 137 20.97 -1.30 24.90
C ARG A 137 22.06 -1.26 23.84
N PHE A 138 22.06 -0.25 22.97
CA PHE A 138 22.92 -0.22 21.77
C PHE A 138 24.08 0.79 21.88
N ARG A 139 23.93 1.85 22.67
CA ARG A 139 24.95 2.90 22.85
C ARG A 139 25.54 3.41 21.52
N PRO A 140 24.71 3.78 20.54
CA PRO A 140 25.20 4.20 19.23
C PRO A 140 25.84 5.57 19.28
N ALA A 141 26.79 5.84 18.36
CA ALA A 141 27.25 7.20 18.07
C ALA A 141 26.33 7.89 17.06
N LEU A 142 25.67 7.10 16.20
CA LEU A 142 24.73 7.57 15.17
C LEU A 142 23.50 6.66 15.14
N VAL A 143 22.31 7.24 15.23
CA VAL A 143 21.04 6.59 14.91
C VAL A 143 20.62 7.04 13.52
N ILE A 144 20.26 6.11 12.64
CA ILE A 144 19.63 6.42 11.35
C ILE A 144 18.20 5.89 11.41
N THR A 145 17.21 6.80 11.37
CA THR A 145 15.81 6.36 11.29
C THR A 145 15.43 6.07 9.85
N VAL A 146 14.58 5.08 9.65
CA VAL A 146 14.06 4.68 8.35
C VAL A 146 12.54 4.63 8.43
N ASP A 147 11.87 5.37 7.55
CA ASP A 147 10.42 5.43 7.46
C ASP A 147 9.74 6.01 8.72
N CYS A 148 10.47 6.80 9.47
CA CYS A 148 10.00 7.54 10.65
C CYS A 148 10.99 8.64 11.04
N GLY A 149 10.61 9.46 12.01
CA GLY A 149 11.51 10.47 12.57
C GLY A 149 11.13 11.91 12.23
N SER A 150 10.35 12.15 11.19
CA SER A 150 9.95 13.52 10.79
C SER A 150 9.19 14.28 11.88
N SER A 151 8.52 13.59 12.78
CA SER A 151 7.70 14.18 13.86
C SER A 151 8.25 13.96 15.28
N ASP A 152 9.39 13.31 15.43
CA ASP A 152 9.91 12.79 16.71
C ASP A 152 10.88 13.75 17.40
N HIS A 153 10.52 15.03 17.42
CA HIS A 153 11.38 16.14 17.80
C HIS A 153 11.96 16.03 19.23
N GLU A 154 11.16 15.53 20.18
CA GLU A 154 11.57 15.42 21.58
C GLU A 154 12.66 14.35 21.75
N ALA A 155 12.42 13.16 21.21
CA ALA A 155 13.36 12.04 21.27
C ALA A 155 14.69 12.38 20.56
N ILE A 156 14.62 13.07 19.42
CA ILE A 156 15.81 13.51 18.68
C ILE A 156 16.63 14.52 19.52
N ARG A 157 15.98 15.54 20.12
CA ARG A 157 16.68 16.48 21.01
C ARG A 157 17.31 15.76 22.19
N TRP A 158 16.59 14.83 22.79
CA TRP A 158 17.07 14.08 23.95
C TRP A 158 18.30 13.22 23.60
N LEU A 159 18.26 12.42 22.52
CA LEU A 159 19.41 11.64 22.06
C LEU A 159 20.62 12.55 21.77
N LYS A 160 20.40 13.66 21.07
CA LYS A 160 21.46 14.66 20.82
C LYS A 160 22.05 15.21 22.11
N SER A 161 21.25 15.47 23.16
CA SER A 161 21.75 15.90 24.48
C SER A 161 22.60 14.84 25.18
N LYS A 162 22.50 13.57 24.74
CA LYS A 162 23.32 12.46 25.23
C LYS A 162 24.53 12.16 24.34
N GLY A 163 24.82 13.02 23.35
CA GLY A 163 25.98 12.88 22.46
C GLY A 163 25.72 11.90 21.29
N VAL A 164 24.46 11.53 21.04
CA VAL A 164 24.09 10.64 19.92
C VAL A 164 23.55 11.49 18.78
N ASP A 165 24.18 11.40 17.60
CA ASP A 165 23.64 12.01 16.40
C ASP A 165 22.44 11.23 15.87
N VAL A 166 21.44 11.94 15.35
CA VAL A 166 20.26 11.32 14.73
C VAL A 166 20.15 11.79 13.28
N ALA A 167 20.21 10.84 12.36
CA ALA A 167 19.99 11.03 10.94
C ALA A 167 18.60 10.50 10.59
N VAL A 168 17.77 11.34 9.98
CA VAL A 168 16.37 10.98 9.65
C VAL A 168 16.22 10.76 8.17
N THR A 169 15.77 9.56 7.78
CA THR A 169 15.33 9.22 6.42
C THR A 169 13.85 8.85 6.47
N ASP A 170 13.00 9.71 5.91
CA ASP A 170 11.55 9.60 6.05
C ASP A 170 10.85 10.19 4.82
N HIS A 171 9.58 9.86 4.62
CA HIS A 171 8.73 10.39 3.55
C HIS A 171 7.41 11.00 4.06
N HIS A 172 7.11 10.81 5.33
CA HIS A 172 5.90 11.33 5.97
C HIS A 172 5.87 12.85 6.03
N LEU A 173 4.67 13.42 6.07
CA LEU A 173 4.48 14.87 6.15
C LEU A 173 5.08 15.45 7.44
N THR A 174 5.81 16.55 7.32
CA THR A 174 6.46 17.26 8.46
C THR A 174 5.47 18.20 9.15
N LEU A 175 4.39 17.65 9.72
CA LEU A 175 3.29 18.44 10.32
C LEU A 175 3.74 19.27 11.53
N LYS A 176 4.78 18.84 12.24
CA LYS A 176 5.38 19.57 13.36
C LYS A 176 6.59 20.43 12.95
N GLY A 177 6.78 20.63 11.63
CA GLY A 177 7.98 21.26 11.09
C GLY A 177 9.17 20.30 10.97
N VAL A 178 10.34 20.83 10.66
CA VAL A 178 11.56 20.05 10.42
C VAL A 178 12.13 19.54 11.74
N PRO A 179 12.54 18.25 11.82
CA PRO A 179 13.14 17.70 13.03
C PRO A 179 14.46 18.41 13.39
N PRO A 180 14.84 18.48 14.69
CA PRO A 180 15.96 19.28 15.17
C PRO A 180 17.32 18.59 14.94
N THR A 181 17.58 18.19 13.71
CA THR A 181 18.85 17.61 13.26
C THR A 181 19.24 18.16 11.89
N PRO A 182 20.55 18.38 11.61
CA PRO A 182 21.01 18.77 10.27
C PRO A 182 21.00 17.58 9.28
N TYR A 183 20.87 16.36 9.79
CA TYR A 183 20.94 15.11 9.03
C TYR A 183 19.52 14.60 8.70
N PHE A 184 18.77 15.40 7.94
CA PHE A 184 17.37 15.11 7.60
C PHE A 184 17.15 15.13 6.09
N ILE A 185 16.68 14.02 5.57
CA ILE A 185 16.22 13.88 4.18
C ILE A 185 14.77 13.38 4.14
N ASN A 186 13.96 14.08 3.38
CA ASN A 186 12.54 13.74 3.17
C ASN A 186 12.03 14.48 1.92
N PRO A 187 11.52 13.78 0.89
CA PRO A 187 11.03 14.42 -0.34
C PRO A 187 9.74 15.21 -0.15
N SER A 188 9.11 15.11 1.02
CA SER A 188 7.87 15.83 1.39
C SER A 188 8.06 16.86 2.49
N ARG A 189 9.32 17.29 2.76
CA ARG A 189 9.61 18.26 3.83
C ARG A 189 9.01 19.64 3.54
N SER A 190 8.58 20.34 4.61
CA SER A 190 7.85 21.61 4.50
C SER A 190 8.72 22.85 4.33
N ASP A 191 10.05 22.76 4.48
CA ASP A 191 10.97 23.91 4.50
C ASP A 191 11.70 24.17 3.18
N GLY A 192 11.03 23.90 2.06
CA GLY A 192 11.54 24.17 0.72
C GLY A 192 12.35 23.02 0.13
N GLU A 193 11.74 21.86 -0.04
CA GLU A 193 12.31 20.73 -0.76
C GLU A 193 12.38 21.03 -2.27
N THR A 194 13.49 20.62 -2.87
CA THR A 194 13.77 20.77 -4.31
C THR A 194 13.86 19.44 -5.05
N TYR A 195 13.67 18.33 -4.36
CA TYR A 195 13.69 17.02 -4.98
C TYR A 195 12.49 16.83 -5.93
N PRO A 196 12.70 16.41 -7.18
CA PRO A 196 11.65 16.46 -8.21
C PRO A 196 10.53 15.45 -8.00
N PHE A 197 10.75 14.40 -7.19
CA PHE A 197 9.83 13.29 -7.03
C PHE A 197 9.53 13.03 -5.55
N ARG A 198 8.36 13.47 -5.10
CA ARG A 198 7.97 13.42 -3.68
C ARG A 198 7.30 12.11 -3.23
N TYR A 199 7.06 11.17 -4.15
CA TYR A 199 6.28 9.95 -3.86
C TYR A 199 7.15 8.73 -3.53
N LEU A 200 8.40 8.92 -3.14
CA LEU A 200 9.21 7.82 -2.62
C LEU A 200 8.61 7.30 -1.32
N CYS A 201 8.65 5.98 -1.11
CA CYS A 201 8.41 5.34 0.18
C CYS A 201 9.66 5.49 1.09
N GLY A 202 9.56 5.15 2.39
CA GLY A 202 10.68 5.25 3.34
C GLY A 202 11.91 4.45 2.92
N CYS A 203 11.71 3.21 2.43
CA CYS A 203 12.80 2.41 1.83
C CYS A 203 13.39 3.10 0.59
N GLY A 204 12.57 3.73 -0.24
CA GLY A 204 13.01 4.52 -1.40
C GLY A 204 13.91 5.69 -0.98
N VAL A 205 13.57 6.40 0.10
CA VAL A 205 14.40 7.46 0.68
C VAL A 205 15.72 6.90 1.24
N ALA A 206 15.67 5.78 1.97
CA ALA A 206 16.87 5.08 2.43
C ALA A 206 17.75 4.63 1.25
N TYR A 207 17.16 4.19 0.15
CA TYR A 207 17.89 3.85 -1.07
C TYR A 207 18.56 5.09 -1.71
N LYS A 208 17.94 6.27 -1.68
CA LYS A 208 18.61 7.53 -2.12
C LYS A 208 19.85 7.84 -1.28
N LEU A 209 19.83 7.54 0.02
CA LEU A 209 21.03 7.64 0.85
C LEU A 209 22.10 6.63 0.40
N VAL A 210 21.73 5.39 0.10
CA VAL A 210 22.65 4.38 -0.46
C VAL A 210 23.25 4.87 -1.76
N GLN A 211 22.48 5.43 -2.69
CA GLN A 211 22.99 6.02 -3.93
C GLN A 211 24.01 7.14 -3.68
N ALA A 212 23.75 8.01 -2.68
CA ALA A 212 24.67 9.09 -2.31
C ALA A 212 25.97 8.59 -1.66
N LEU A 213 25.92 7.45 -0.98
CA LEU A 213 27.08 6.83 -0.31
C LEU A 213 27.91 5.95 -1.26
N SER A 214 27.28 5.36 -2.26
CA SER A 214 27.89 4.39 -3.17
C SER A 214 28.80 5.05 -4.20
N THR A 215 29.88 4.36 -4.55
CA THR A 215 30.67 4.66 -5.76
C THR A 215 30.02 4.11 -7.04
N ARG A 216 28.99 3.27 -6.89
CA ARG A 216 28.18 2.69 -7.97
C ARG A 216 26.72 3.07 -7.75
N PRO A 217 26.26 4.25 -8.21
CA PRO A 217 24.94 4.81 -7.85
C PRO A 217 23.72 3.99 -8.31
N HIS A 218 23.93 2.96 -9.13
CA HIS A 218 22.87 2.07 -9.60
C HIS A 218 23.20 0.62 -9.22
N GLU A 219 23.20 0.33 -7.92
CA GLU A 219 23.33 -1.04 -7.39
C GLU A 219 22.02 -1.80 -7.62
N PRO A 220 21.90 -2.65 -8.65
CA PRO A 220 20.65 -3.34 -8.98
C PRO A 220 20.20 -4.32 -7.89
N VAL A 221 21.12 -4.80 -7.07
CA VAL A 221 20.88 -5.84 -6.05
C VAL A 221 19.87 -5.42 -4.99
N LEU A 222 19.59 -4.13 -4.85
CA LEU A 222 18.71 -3.58 -3.81
C LEU A 222 17.32 -3.18 -4.33
N TYR A 223 17.07 -3.26 -5.63
CA TYR A 223 15.78 -2.85 -6.19
C TYR A 223 14.63 -3.73 -5.74
N ASP A 224 14.86 -4.99 -5.43
CA ASP A 224 13.85 -5.91 -4.94
C ASP A 224 13.22 -5.44 -3.60
N LEU A 225 14.04 -4.93 -2.66
CA LEU A 225 13.54 -4.36 -1.40
C LEU A 225 12.82 -3.03 -1.61
N VAL A 226 13.34 -2.16 -2.50
CA VAL A 226 12.68 -0.90 -2.86
C VAL A 226 11.32 -1.17 -3.51
N ALA A 227 11.23 -2.15 -4.42
CA ALA A 227 9.97 -2.50 -5.07
C ALA A 227 8.96 -3.11 -4.10
N LEU A 228 9.42 -3.98 -3.20
CA LEU A 228 8.60 -4.55 -2.13
C LEU A 228 7.96 -3.46 -1.28
N SER A 229 8.75 -2.49 -0.84
CA SER A 229 8.28 -1.36 -0.04
C SER A 229 7.38 -0.42 -0.83
N THR A 230 7.79 -0.01 -2.03
CA THR A 230 7.00 0.86 -2.90
C THR A 230 5.58 0.35 -3.12
N ILE A 231 5.45 -0.97 -3.34
CA ILE A 231 4.15 -1.62 -3.52
C ILE A 231 3.45 -1.81 -2.17
N GLY A 232 4.19 -2.19 -1.13
CA GLY A 232 3.66 -2.49 0.21
C GLY A 232 3.11 -1.28 0.93
N ASP A 233 3.71 -0.11 0.74
CA ASP A 233 3.29 1.18 1.30
C ASP A 233 2.26 1.92 0.42
N LEU A 234 1.87 1.32 -0.71
CA LEU A 234 0.85 1.88 -1.61
C LEU A 234 1.18 3.29 -2.15
N VAL A 235 2.45 3.63 -2.34
CA VAL A 235 2.85 4.88 -2.97
C VAL A 235 2.73 4.81 -4.50
N SER A 236 2.73 5.98 -5.16
CA SER A 236 2.48 6.08 -6.60
C SER A 236 3.50 5.31 -7.44
N LEU A 237 3.03 4.41 -8.33
CA LEU A 237 3.84 3.67 -9.31
C LEU A 237 4.13 4.48 -10.58
N THR A 238 4.58 5.72 -10.41
CA THR A 238 4.99 6.65 -11.47
C THR A 238 6.46 7.05 -11.29
N GLY A 239 7.06 7.71 -12.26
CA GLY A 239 8.41 8.26 -12.17
C GLY A 239 9.47 7.27 -11.65
N GLU A 240 10.23 7.67 -10.63
CA GLU A 240 11.28 6.82 -10.04
C GLU A 240 10.76 5.50 -9.51
N ASN A 241 9.62 5.51 -8.82
CA ASN A 241 9.02 4.30 -8.26
C ASN A 241 8.72 3.27 -9.35
N ARG A 242 8.17 3.73 -10.49
CA ARG A 242 7.94 2.85 -11.64
C ARG A 242 9.23 2.23 -12.16
N TYR A 243 10.30 3.02 -12.28
CA TYR A 243 11.60 2.52 -12.70
C TYR A 243 12.11 1.43 -11.76
N TYR A 244 12.11 1.69 -10.45
CA TYR A 244 12.61 0.72 -9.46
C TYR A 244 11.80 -0.58 -9.45
N VAL A 245 10.48 -0.48 -9.47
CA VAL A 245 9.59 -1.64 -9.49
C VAL A 245 9.75 -2.44 -10.78
N THR A 246 9.82 -1.78 -11.94
CA THR A 246 10.01 -2.48 -13.23
C THR A 246 11.37 -3.17 -13.29
N ALA A 247 12.44 -2.51 -12.85
CA ALA A 247 13.77 -3.08 -12.81
C ALA A 247 13.86 -4.28 -11.86
N ALA A 248 13.25 -4.17 -10.67
CA ALA A 248 13.19 -5.25 -9.71
C ALA A 248 12.44 -6.48 -10.25
N LEU A 249 11.25 -6.29 -10.83
CA LEU A 249 10.47 -7.38 -11.41
C LEU A 249 11.24 -8.08 -12.55
N LYS A 250 11.90 -7.31 -13.43
CA LYS A 250 12.77 -7.88 -14.49
C LYS A 250 13.91 -8.73 -13.90
N GLN A 251 14.55 -8.26 -12.82
CA GLN A 251 15.62 -9.01 -12.14
C GLN A 251 15.10 -10.28 -11.48
N LEU A 252 13.95 -10.22 -10.80
CA LEU A 252 13.30 -11.38 -10.20
C LEU A 252 12.98 -12.43 -11.27
N HIS A 253 12.37 -12.03 -12.39
CA HIS A 253 12.06 -12.93 -13.51
C HIS A 253 13.31 -13.57 -14.12
N ALA A 254 14.40 -12.82 -14.25
CA ALA A 254 15.70 -13.35 -14.69
C ALA A 254 16.40 -14.22 -13.63
N LYS A 255 15.77 -14.47 -12.47
CA LYS A 255 16.36 -15.16 -11.31
C LYS A 255 17.66 -14.52 -10.81
N ALA A 256 17.84 -13.24 -11.08
CA ALA A 256 19.05 -12.47 -10.74
C ALA A 256 18.93 -11.77 -9.37
N SER A 257 17.77 -11.86 -8.69
CA SER A 257 17.62 -11.31 -7.34
C SER A 257 18.55 -11.99 -6.36
N GLY A 258 19.31 -11.16 -5.64
CA GLY A 258 20.26 -11.62 -4.62
C GLY A 258 19.62 -11.83 -3.24
N ASN A 259 18.39 -11.29 -2.98
CA ASN A 259 17.79 -11.36 -1.67
C ASN A 259 17.18 -12.75 -1.37
N VAL A 260 17.91 -13.52 -0.55
CA VAL A 260 17.55 -14.89 -0.16
C VAL A 260 16.23 -14.92 0.61
N GLY A 261 15.98 -13.91 1.47
CA GLY A 261 14.77 -13.80 2.27
C GLY A 261 13.52 -13.56 1.41
N LEU A 262 13.60 -12.66 0.44
CA LEU A 262 12.47 -12.41 -0.47
C LEU A 262 12.12 -13.67 -1.28
N ARG A 263 13.12 -14.40 -1.77
CA ARG A 263 12.89 -15.69 -2.45
C ARG A 263 12.20 -16.70 -1.55
N ALA A 264 12.65 -16.82 -0.30
CA ALA A 264 12.03 -17.72 0.67
C ALA A 264 10.56 -17.35 0.94
N ILE A 265 10.21 -16.06 1.03
CA ILE A 265 8.81 -15.63 1.15
C ILE A 265 8.01 -16.08 -0.09
N VAL A 266 8.52 -15.85 -1.31
CA VAL A 266 7.84 -16.26 -2.55
C VAL A 266 7.62 -17.77 -2.60
N GLU A 267 8.61 -18.57 -2.21
CA GLU A 267 8.50 -20.03 -2.14
C GLU A 267 7.40 -20.49 -1.17
N THR A 268 7.22 -19.79 -0.02
CA THR A 268 6.16 -20.13 0.94
C THR A 268 4.75 -19.77 0.46
N VAL A 269 4.61 -18.86 -0.51
CA VAL A 269 3.30 -18.54 -1.10
C VAL A 269 2.76 -19.72 -1.89
N GLY A 270 3.63 -20.37 -2.68
CA GLY A 270 3.27 -21.55 -3.48
C GLY A 270 2.23 -21.26 -4.57
N GLY A 271 1.68 -22.31 -5.14
CA GLY A 271 0.62 -22.24 -6.16
C GLY A 271 1.10 -21.62 -7.47
N SER A 272 0.38 -20.62 -7.96
CA SER A 272 0.68 -19.93 -9.23
C SER A 272 1.76 -18.86 -9.12
N VAL A 273 2.23 -18.53 -7.90
CA VAL A 273 3.25 -17.51 -7.68
C VAL A 273 4.63 -18.14 -7.71
N SER A 274 5.46 -17.65 -8.59
CA SER A 274 6.87 -18.03 -8.67
C SER A 274 7.72 -16.80 -8.92
N ILE A 275 9.01 -16.89 -8.63
CA ILE A 275 9.97 -15.80 -8.88
C ILE A 275 9.99 -15.38 -10.36
N ALA A 276 9.69 -16.31 -11.27
CA ALA A 276 9.70 -16.07 -12.72
C ALA A 276 8.43 -15.37 -13.24
N THR A 277 7.37 -15.31 -12.45
CA THR A 277 6.06 -14.79 -12.89
C THR A 277 5.45 -13.77 -11.96
N ILE A 278 6.10 -13.50 -10.81
CA ILE A 278 5.62 -12.54 -9.81
C ILE A 278 5.41 -11.16 -10.40
N ASP A 279 4.30 -10.54 -10.10
CA ASP A 279 3.96 -9.18 -10.50
C ASP A 279 3.73 -8.25 -9.30
N ALA A 280 3.42 -6.98 -9.56
CA ALA A 280 3.15 -6.02 -8.50
C ALA A 280 1.89 -6.38 -7.67
N VAL A 281 0.91 -7.03 -8.27
CA VAL A 281 -0.29 -7.50 -7.56
C VAL A 281 0.07 -8.61 -6.59
N ASP A 282 0.90 -9.56 -7.00
CA ASP A 282 1.39 -10.62 -6.13
C ASP A 282 2.20 -10.06 -4.95
N VAL A 283 3.06 -9.09 -5.21
CA VAL A 283 3.83 -8.41 -4.14
C VAL A 283 2.88 -7.75 -3.14
N GLY A 284 1.91 -6.95 -3.60
CA GLY A 284 0.99 -6.22 -2.74
C GLY A 284 0.01 -7.11 -1.97
N TRP A 285 -0.49 -8.18 -2.59
CA TRP A 285 -1.51 -9.03 -1.97
C TRP A 285 -0.97 -10.29 -1.29
N LYS A 286 0.23 -10.75 -1.66
CA LYS A 286 0.77 -12.02 -1.16
C LYS A 286 2.08 -11.86 -0.39
N ILE A 287 2.97 -10.94 -0.79
CA ILE A 287 4.29 -10.78 -0.13
C ILE A 287 4.22 -9.77 1.01
N ALA A 288 3.89 -8.50 0.75
CA ALA A 288 3.84 -7.44 1.76
C ALA A 288 2.94 -7.77 2.96
N PRO A 289 1.75 -8.42 2.80
CA PRO A 289 0.94 -8.82 3.94
C PRO A 289 1.60 -9.81 4.89
N ARG A 290 2.55 -10.65 4.43
CA ARG A 290 3.30 -11.58 5.28
C ARG A 290 4.28 -10.85 6.20
N ILE A 291 4.91 -9.81 5.70
CA ILE A 291 5.77 -8.92 6.49
C ILE A 291 4.92 -8.17 7.52
N ASN A 292 3.86 -7.51 7.06
CA ASN A 292 2.98 -6.73 7.92
C ASN A 292 2.28 -7.57 9.01
N ALA A 293 2.07 -8.86 8.76
CA ALA A 293 1.40 -9.75 9.72
C ALA A 293 2.22 -9.96 10.98
N VAL A 294 3.55 -9.91 10.91
CA VAL A 294 4.42 -10.15 12.07
C VAL A 294 4.10 -9.15 13.18
N GLY A 295 4.20 -7.85 12.91
CA GLY A 295 3.86 -6.82 13.89
C GLY A 295 2.37 -6.78 14.24
N ARG A 296 1.46 -7.10 13.28
CA ARG A 296 0.00 -7.13 13.56
C ARG A 296 -0.41 -8.24 14.51
N MET A 297 0.33 -9.34 14.55
CA MET A 297 0.08 -10.48 15.43
C MET A 297 0.92 -10.46 16.72
N GLY A 298 1.59 -9.33 17.02
CA GLY A 298 2.40 -9.16 18.24
C GLY A 298 3.72 -9.93 18.25
N ALA A 299 4.18 -10.42 17.10
CA ALA A 299 5.49 -11.06 16.98
C ALA A 299 6.61 -10.01 16.76
N ASP A 300 7.86 -10.40 17.05
CA ASP A 300 9.02 -9.51 16.92
C ASP A 300 9.31 -9.19 15.44
N PRO A 301 9.17 -7.93 14.99
CA PRO A 301 9.44 -7.56 13.62
C PRO A 301 10.93 -7.68 13.22
N ASN A 302 11.86 -7.72 14.18
CA ASN A 302 13.29 -7.89 13.91
C ASN A 302 13.59 -9.23 13.23
N MET A 303 12.74 -10.26 13.41
CA MET A 303 12.87 -11.50 12.65
C MET A 303 12.77 -11.31 11.14
N VAL A 304 12.00 -10.30 10.66
CA VAL A 304 11.90 -10.02 9.22
C VAL A 304 13.11 -9.24 8.72
N VAL A 305 13.71 -8.37 9.56
CA VAL A 305 15.02 -7.78 9.23
C VAL A 305 16.06 -8.90 9.08
N GLU A 306 16.09 -9.88 10.00
CA GLU A 306 16.96 -11.05 9.88
C GLU A 306 16.69 -11.83 8.59
N LEU A 307 15.43 -12.09 8.26
CA LEU A 307 15.02 -12.73 7.00
C LEU A 307 15.59 -12.03 5.76
N LEU A 308 15.49 -10.70 5.71
CA LEU A 308 15.93 -9.90 4.55
C LEU A 308 17.43 -9.59 4.53
N THR A 309 18.17 -9.95 5.59
CA THR A 309 19.62 -9.73 5.70
C THR A 309 20.44 -11.02 5.74
N THR A 310 19.82 -12.18 5.97
CA THR A 310 20.53 -13.46 6.01
C THR A 310 20.97 -13.93 4.62
N SER A 311 22.13 -14.56 4.55
CA SER A 311 22.60 -15.30 3.38
C SER A 311 22.25 -16.81 3.44
N SER A 312 21.74 -17.30 4.57
CA SER A 312 21.38 -18.70 4.76
C SER A 312 19.96 -18.98 4.24
N HIS A 313 19.84 -19.77 3.18
CA HIS A 313 18.53 -20.19 2.65
C HIS A 313 17.71 -20.98 3.68
N SER A 314 18.35 -21.88 4.44
CA SER A 314 17.65 -22.65 5.49
C SER A 314 17.04 -21.73 6.56
N ARG A 315 17.81 -20.74 7.03
CA ARG A 315 17.30 -19.77 8.01
C ARG A 315 16.22 -18.87 7.42
N ALA A 316 16.39 -18.44 6.19
CA ALA A 316 15.38 -17.66 5.48
C ALA A 316 14.06 -18.44 5.34
N MET A 317 14.12 -19.73 4.98
CA MET A 317 12.92 -20.57 4.85
C MET A 317 12.22 -20.81 6.20
N GLU A 318 12.96 -20.96 7.28
CA GLU A 318 12.40 -21.07 8.63
C GLU A 318 11.56 -19.83 8.98
N ILE A 319 12.15 -18.64 8.84
CA ILE A 319 11.49 -17.37 9.14
C ILE A 319 10.32 -17.11 8.17
N ALA A 320 10.50 -17.39 6.88
CA ALA A 320 9.45 -17.22 5.87
C ALA A 320 8.21 -18.11 6.16
N LYS A 321 8.40 -19.34 6.63
CA LYS A 321 7.29 -20.20 7.07
C LYS A 321 6.56 -19.61 8.27
N GLU A 322 7.28 -19.02 9.22
CA GLU A 322 6.66 -18.35 10.36
C GLU A 322 5.88 -17.10 9.94
N THR A 323 6.41 -16.27 9.04
CA THR A 323 5.65 -15.11 8.50
C THR A 323 4.39 -15.57 7.76
N HIS A 324 4.45 -16.70 7.04
CA HIS A 324 3.29 -17.30 6.38
C HIS A 324 2.23 -17.76 7.40
N ARG A 325 2.65 -18.45 8.47
CA ARG A 325 1.77 -18.91 9.56
C ARG A 325 1.07 -17.73 10.24
N LEU A 326 1.83 -16.67 10.58
CA LEU A 326 1.29 -15.45 11.19
C LEU A 326 0.31 -14.74 10.25
N ASN A 327 0.60 -14.68 8.96
CA ASN A 327 -0.32 -14.09 7.98
C ASN A 327 -1.63 -14.88 7.85
N SER A 328 -1.56 -16.21 7.86
CA SER A 328 -2.76 -17.07 7.85
C SER A 328 -3.60 -16.87 9.11
N ALA A 329 -2.97 -16.83 10.28
CA ALA A 329 -3.65 -16.54 11.55
C ALA A 329 -4.30 -15.15 11.55
N ARG A 330 -3.60 -14.11 11.02
CA ARG A 330 -4.15 -12.77 10.85
C ARG A 330 -5.38 -12.77 9.93
N GLN A 331 -5.35 -13.50 8.81
CA GLN A 331 -6.48 -13.60 7.88
C GLN A 331 -7.70 -14.22 8.57
N THR A 332 -7.52 -15.35 9.25
CA THR A 332 -8.60 -16.04 10.00
C THR A 332 -9.18 -15.13 11.09
N LEU A 333 -8.32 -14.46 11.86
CA LEU A 333 -8.77 -13.51 12.90
C LEU A 333 -9.53 -12.33 12.29
N THR A 334 -9.04 -11.75 11.19
CA THR A 334 -9.71 -10.63 10.51
C THR A 334 -11.08 -11.02 9.99
N GLU A 335 -11.22 -12.24 9.42
CA GLU A 335 -12.52 -12.72 8.92
C GLU A 335 -13.50 -12.95 10.06
N ARG A 336 -13.10 -13.63 11.14
CA ARG A 336 -13.94 -13.83 12.32
C ARG A 336 -14.43 -12.50 12.91
N LEU A 337 -13.53 -11.53 13.11
CA LEU A 337 -13.90 -10.22 13.66
C LEU A 337 -14.78 -9.43 12.69
N PHE A 338 -14.61 -9.59 11.39
CA PHE A 338 -15.47 -8.97 10.41
C PHE A 338 -16.89 -9.56 10.47
N GLU A 339 -17.05 -10.88 10.53
CA GLU A 339 -18.36 -11.55 10.69
C GLU A 339 -19.05 -11.10 11.97
N GLU A 340 -18.34 -11.07 13.09
CA GLU A 340 -18.84 -10.55 14.36
C GLU A 340 -19.29 -9.08 14.26
N ALA A 341 -18.51 -8.24 13.55
CA ALA A 341 -18.87 -6.84 13.33
C ALA A 341 -20.17 -6.69 12.53
N ILE A 342 -20.31 -7.47 11.43
CA ILE A 342 -21.51 -7.42 10.57
C ILE A 342 -22.76 -7.87 11.33
N GLU A 343 -22.66 -8.91 12.14
CA GLU A 343 -23.78 -9.36 12.98
C GLU A 343 -24.25 -8.25 13.94
N ARG A 344 -23.32 -7.52 14.57
CA ARG A 344 -23.63 -6.42 15.49
C ARG A 344 -24.15 -5.16 14.80
N ILE A 345 -23.61 -4.80 13.64
CA ILE A 345 -24.00 -3.61 12.86
C ILE A 345 -25.35 -3.82 12.17
N GLY A 346 -25.63 -5.04 11.71
CA GLY A 346 -26.80 -5.38 10.91
C GLY A 346 -26.65 -5.03 9.42
N PRO A 347 -27.64 -5.40 8.59
CA PRO A 347 -27.51 -5.41 7.13
C PRO A 347 -27.52 -4.01 6.48
N SER A 348 -28.00 -2.98 7.18
CA SER A 348 -28.18 -1.63 6.60
C SER A 348 -27.99 -0.54 7.64
N PRO A 349 -26.76 -0.21 8.02
CA PRO A 349 -26.50 0.85 8.98
C PRO A 349 -26.98 2.19 8.44
N ARG A 350 -27.70 2.97 9.26
CA ARG A 350 -28.27 4.27 8.88
C ARG A 350 -27.37 5.44 9.25
N ASP A 351 -26.50 5.26 10.23
CA ASP A 351 -25.65 6.32 10.75
C ASP A 351 -24.60 6.76 9.72
N PRO A 352 -24.28 8.05 9.65
CA PRO A 352 -23.25 8.59 8.77
C PRO A 352 -21.86 8.00 9.05
N LEU A 353 -21.57 7.65 10.28
CA LEU A 353 -20.38 6.98 10.77
C LEU A 353 -20.76 5.60 11.31
N VAL A 354 -20.16 4.55 10.77
CA VAL A 354 -20.33 3.19 11.31
C VAL A 354 -19.32 2.98 12.44
N VAL A 355 -19.79 2.52 13.59
CA VAL A 355 -18.92 2.15 14.72
C VAL A 355 -19.11 0.67 15.03
N ALA A 356 -18.05 -0.11 14.94
CA ALA A 356 -18.01 -1.51 15.32
C ALA A 356 -17.27 -1.67 16.65
N TYR A 357 -17.98 -2.03 17.70
CA TYR A 357 -17.38 -2.37 18.99
C TYR A 357 -17.03 -3.87 19.02
N LEU A 358 -15.74 -4.16 19.09
CA LEU A 358 -15.17 -5.50 19.10
C LEU A 358 -14.19 -5.60 20.28
N PRO A 359 -14.64 -6.03 21.48
CA PRO A 359 -13.84 -5.97 22.71
C PRO A 359 -12.47 -6.61 22.60
N ASP A 360 -12.38 -7.73 21.89
CA ASP A 360 -11.16 -8.55 21.74
C ASP A 360 -10.33 -8.19 20.49
N ALA A 361 -10.71 -7.15 19.74
CA ALA A 361 -9.95 -6.74 18.56
C ALA A 361 -8.60 -6.12 18.94
N GLY A 362 -7.53 -6.80 18.64
CA GLY A 362 -6.18 -6.24 18.74
C GLY A 362 -6.00 -5.06 17.77
N VAL A 363 -5.24 -4.04 18.19
CA VAL A 363 -4.97 -2.82 17.39
C VAL A 363 -4.39 -3.16 16.02
N GLY A 364 -3.62 -4.27 15.93
CA GLY A 364 -2.99 -4.71 14.68
C GLY A 364 -3.98 -5.09 13.57
N VAL A 365 -5.21 -5.53 13.92
CA VAL A 365 -6.22 -6.00 12.95
C VAL A 365 -7.44 -5.08 12.84
N ALA A 366 -7.68 -4.19 13.80
CA ALA A 366 -8.83 -3.29 13.82
C ALA A 366 -8.97 -2.49 12.51
N GLY A 367 -7.87 -1.95 11.98
CA GLY A 367 -7.87 -1.21 10.71
C GLY A 367 -8.18 -2.07 9.48
N LEU A 368 -7.89 -3.37 9.51
CA LEU A 368 -8.24 -4.30 8.42
C LEU A 368 -9.73 -4.62 8.43
N VAL A 369 -10.30 -4.81 9.62
CA VAL A 369 -11.75 -5.00 9.80
C VAL A 369 -12.50 -3.73 9.37
N ALA A 370 -12.04 -2.55 9.80
CA ALA A 370 -12.63 -1.28 9.39
C ALA A 370 -12.65 -1.11 7.86
N ALA A 371 -11.55 -1.47 7.17
CA ALA A 371 -11.48 -1.41 5.71
C ALA A 371 -12.51 -2.34 5.03
N LYS A 372 -12.70 -3.56 5.54
CA LYS A 372 -13.71 -4.50 5.02
C LYS A 372 -15.15 -3.99 5.24
N ILE A 373 -15.40 -3.34 6.39
CA ILE A 373 -16.71 -2.74 6.68
C ILE A 373 -16.97 -1.54 5.76
N VAL A 374 -15.96 -0.70 5.51
CA VAL A 374 -16.03 0.40 4.52
C VAL A 374 -16.32 -0.15 3.12
N GLU A 375 -15.65 -1.23 2.72
CA GLU A 375 -15.88 -1.88 1.42
C GLU A 375 -17.32 -2.37 1.28
N LEU A 376 -17.91 -2.91 2.35
CA LEU A 376 -19.27 -3.45 2.35
C LEU A 376 -20.33 -2.35 2.34
N TYR A 377 -20.20 -1.34 3.19
CA TYR A 377 -21.27 -0.35 3.40
C TYR A 377 -21.03 1.01 2.71
N GLY A 378 -19.81 1.26 2.19
CA GLY A 378 -19.46 2.53 1.56
C GLY A 378 -19.47 3.73 2.51
N ARG A 379 -19.25 3.50 3.82
CA ARG A 379 -19.32 4.51 4.87
C ARG A 379 -18.05 4.61 5.71
N PRO A 380 -17.70 5.80 6.21
CA PRO A 380 -16.65 5.93 7.21
C PRO A 380 -16.93 4.98 8.38
N THR A 381 -15.89 4.28 8.83
CA THR A 381 -16.01 3.23 9.83
C THR A 381 -14.90 3.35 10.88
N LEU A 382 -15.28 3.28 12.14
CA LEU A 382 -14.37 3.12 13.28
C LEU A 382 -14.58 1.74 13.89
N VAL A 383 -13.48 1.02 14.11
CA VAL A 383 -13.46 -0.22 14.91
C VAL A 383 -12.77 0.10 16.22
N VAL A 384 -13.44 -0.17 17.34
CA VAL A 384 -12.97 0.12 18.69
C VAL A 384 -12.99 -1.15 19.55
N ASN A 385 -11.94 -1.34 20.35
CA ASN A 385 -11.84 -2.46 21.29
C ASN A 385 -12.27 -2.10 22.72
N GLY A 386 -12.21 -3.07 23.63
CA GLY A 386 -12.62 -2.89 25.03
C GLY A 386 -11.77 -1.88 25.82
N GLU A 387 -10.56 -1.55 25.34
CA GLU A 387 -9.66 -0.54 25.95
C GLU A 387 -9.91 0.88 25.41
N GLY A 388 -10.90 1.08 24.54
CA GLY A 388 -11.12 2.35 23.83
C GLY A 388 -10.03 2.68 22.81
N ARG A 389 -9.31 1.66 22.32
CA ARG A 389 -8.31 1.80 21.24
C ARG A 389 -8.88 1.27 19.94
N GLY A 390 -8.51 1.89 18.83
CA GLY A 390 -9.06 1.45 17.56
C GLY A 390 -8.46 2.09 16.33
N SER A 391 -9.08 1.81 15.21
CA SER A 391 -8.70 2.35 13.90
C SER A 391 -9.94 2.76 13.11
N GLY A 392 -9.79 3.82 12.33
CA GLY A 392 -10.79 4.29 11.38
C GLY A 392 -10.36 4.14 9.95
N ARG A 393 -11.34 3.94 9.08
CA ARG A 393 -11.18 3.97 7.62
C ARG A 393 -12.34 4.72 6.99
N ALA A 394 -12.11 5.32 5.83
CA ALA A 394 -13.15 5.99 5.06
C ALA A 394 -13.07 5.61 3.57
N PRO A 395 -14.21 5.67 2.85
CA PRO A 395 -14.23 5.49 1.40
C PRO A 395 -13.41 6.56 0.68
N ASP A 396 -12.99 6.26 -0.55
CA ASP A 396 -12.33 7.24 -1.40
C ASP A 396 -13.18 8.52 -1.55
N GLY A 397 -12.51 9.67 -1.46
CA GLY A 397 -13.17 10.97 -1.54
C GLY A 397 -13.88 11.44 -0.25
N VAL A 398 -13.91 10.62 0.81
CA VAL A 398 -14.48 11.00 2.11
C VAL A 398 -13.34 11.20 3.12
N PRO A 399 -13.01 12.45 3.49
CA PRO A 399 -11.94 12.70 4.45
C PRO A 399 -12.36 12.29 5.86
N LEU A 400 -11.58 11.42 6.50
CA LEU A 400 -11.85 10.93 7.87
C LEU A 400 -11.49 11.97 8.94
N MET A 401 -10.46 12.79 8.71
CA MET A 401 -9.98 13.74 9.71
C MET A 401 -11.05 14.77 10.14
N PRO A 402 -11.85 15.37 9.24
CA PRO A 402 -12.95 16.24 9.65
C PRO A 402 -14.00 15.53 10.52
N ILE A 403 -14.22 14.23 10.32
CA ILE A 403 -15.10 13.41 11.17
C ILE A 403 -14.50 13.27 12.58
N MET A 404 -13.21 12.98 12.67
CA MET A 404 -12.50 12.86 13.94
C MET A 404 -12.48 14.20 14.71
N GLU A 405 -12.34 15.34 14.00
CA GLU A 405 -12.44 16.67 14.62
C GLU A 405 -13.86 17.00 15.12
N GLN A 406 -14.92 16.54 14.43
CA GLN A 406 -16.28 16.65 14.97
C GLN A 406 -16.43 15.85 16.28
N LEU A 407 -15.87 14.62 16.33
CA LEU A 407 -15.87 13.82 17.56
C LEU A 407 -15.07 14.49 18.69
N ARG A 408 -13.97 15.18 18.37
CA ARG A 408 -13.22 16.01 19.32
C ARG A 408 -14.06 17.18 19.82
N ALA A 409 -14.76 17.89 18.94
CA ALA A 409 -15.65 18.98 19.31
C ALA A 409 -16.85 18.52 20.18
N MET A 410 -17.22 17.24 20.10
CA MET A 410 -18.21 16.61 20.97
C MET A 410 -17.64 16.15 22.33
N GLY A 411 -16.32 16.36 22.58
CA GLY A 411 -15.66 16.01 23.83
C GLY A 411 -15.18 14.56 23.94
N LEU A 412 -15.08 13.82 22.82
CA LEU A 412 -14.60 12.43 22.85
C LEU A 412 -13.07 12.36 22.84
N PHE A 413 -12.40 13.33 22.24
CA PHE A 413 -10.95 13.40 22.10
C PHE A 413 -10.43 14.76 22.60
N GLY A 414 -9.13 14.82 22.94
CA GLY A 414 -8.49 15.99 23.55
C GLY A 414 -8.86 16.15 25.03
N VAL A 415 -9.39 15.12 25.67
CA VAL A 415 -9.85 15.13 27.05
C VAL A 415 -9.04 14.17 27.92
N GLU A 416 -8.79 14.56 29.16
CA GLU A 416 -8.14 13.70 30.16
C GLU A 416 -9.15 12.68 30.69
N ARG A 417 -8.75 11.42 30.76
CA ARG A 417 -9.56 10.32 31.29
C ARG A 417 -8.79 9.56 32.35
N ARG A 418 -9.46 9.18 33.41
CA ARG A 418 -8.88 8.35 34.47
C ARG A 418 -9.19 6.89 34.19
N LEU A 419 -8.15 6.08 33.96
CA LEU A 419 -8.29 4.64 33.78
C LEU A 419 -8.66 3.95 35.12
N ALA A 420 -9.17 2.73 35.04
CA ALA A 420 -9.46 1.90 36.23
C ALA A 420 -8.20 1.67 37.09
N SER A 421 -7.00 1.73 36.51
CA SER A 421 -5.71 1.69 37.22
C SER A 421 -5.39 2.95 38.02
N GLY A 422 -6.21 4.00 37.96
CA GLY A 422 -5.99 5.31 38.57
C GLY A 422 -5.07 6.25 37.77
N LYS A 423 -4.51 5.79 36.64
CA LYS A 423 -3.65 6.61 35.77
C LYS A 423 -4.51 7.55 34.90
N SER A 424 -4.11 8.83 34.84
CA SER A 424 -4.68 9.78 33.86
C SER A 424 -4.04 9.58 32.49
N VAL A 425 -4.87 9.57 31.45
CA VAL A 425 -4.49 9.46 30.04
C VAL A 425 -5.31 10.42 29.21
N THR A 426 -4.76 10.92 28.10
CA THR A 426 -5.51 11.75 27.17
C THR A 426 -6.08 10.87 26.05
N ALA A 427 -7.39 10.95 25.82
CA ALA A 427 -8.01 10.37 24.65
C ALA A 427 -7.59 11.19 23.42
N ASP A 428 -6.98 10.56 22.42
CA ASP A 428 -6.52 11.28 21.22
C ASP A 428 -6.53 10.39 19.99
N PHE A 429 -6.34 11.01 18.83
CA PHE A 429 -6.28 10.37 17.53
C PHE A 429 -5.20 10.99 16.65
N GLY A 430 -4.75 10.21 15.66
CA GLY A 430 -3.83 10.66 14.61
C GLY A 430 -4.04 9.85 13.34
N GLY A 431 -3.65 10.42 12.19
CA GLY A 431 -3.76 9.72 10.91
C GLY A 431 -3.77 10.65 9.71
N HIS A 432 -4.29 10.12 8.60
CA HIS A 432 -4.36 10.75 7.29
C HIS A 432 -5.80 10.87 6.81
N ALA A 433 -5.99 11.35 5.57
CA ALA A 433 -7.32 11.63 5.01
C ALA A 433 -8.29 10.42 5.07
N GLN A 434 -7.80 9.18 4.91
CA GLN A 434 -8.64 7.99 4.79
C GLN A 434 -8.41 6.94 5.89
N ALA A 435 -7.46 7.18 6.80
CA ALA A 435 -7.11 6.23 7.85
C ALA A 435 -6.67 6.95 9.12
N CYS A 436 -7.17 6.50 10.28
CA CYS A 436 -6.71 6.98 11.57
C CYS A 436 -6.52 5.85 12.57
N GLY A 437 -5.70 6.12 13.58
CA GLY A 437 -5.66 5.39 14.85
C GLY A 437 -6.16 6.29 15.96
N PHE A 438 -6.74 5.71 17.01
CA PHE A 438 -7.17 6.43 18.18
C PHE A 438 -7.07 5.57 19.45
N HIS A 439 -7.05 6.22 20.60
CA HIS A 439 -6.91 5.53 21.89
C HIS A 439 -7.65 6.25 23.01
N HIS A 440 -8.00 5.45 24.05
CA HIS A 440 -8.64 5.90 25.28
C HIS A 440 -9.99 6.60 25.11
N VAL A 441 -10.70 6.36 23.97
CA VAL A 441 -12.06 6.87 23.79
C VAL A 441 -13.05 6.07 24.65
N ASP A 442 -14.09 6.74 25.14
CA ASP A 442 -15.23 6.06 25.73
C ASP A 442 -16.09 5.43 24.64
N VAL A 443 -16.31 4.12 24.75
CA VAL A 443 -16.99 3.36 23.70
C VAL A 443 -18.47 3.75 23.61
N ASP A 444 -19.14 3.94 24.76
CA ASP A 444 -20.57 4.28 24.79
C ASP A 444 -20.81 5.69 24.26
N ASP A 445 -19.93 6.65 24.61
CA ASP A 445 -19.95 8.00 24.06
C ASP A 445 -19.71 7.97 22.53
N LEU A 446 -18.76 7.17 22.05
CA LEU A 446 -18.47 7.01 20.63
C LEU A 446 -19.69 6.46 19.87
N LEU A 447 -20.34 5.42 20.39
CA LEU A 447 -21.54 4.84 19.80
C LEU A 447 -22.69 5.87 19.73
N ARG A 448 -22.87 6.66 20.80
CA ARG A 448 -23.89 7.73 20.82
C ARG A 448 -23.57 8.89 19.86
N ALA A 449 -22.31 9.19 19.64
CA ALA A 449 -21.88 10.28 18.77
C ALA A 449 -21.99 9.93 17.27
N ALA A 450 -21.95 8.65 16.91
CA ALA A 450 -21.93 8.18 15.52
C ALA A 450 -23.08 8.73 14.67
N SER A 451 -24.30 8.79 15.22
CA SER A 451 -25.49 9.32 14.54
C SER A 451 -25.49 10.85 14.39
N ARG A 452 -24.65 11.57 15.14
CA ARG A 452 -24.58 13.05 15.15
C ARG A 452 -23.50 13.60 14.21
N VAL A 453 -22.63 12.74 13.68
CA VAL A 453 -21.59 13.13 12.71
C VAL A 453 -22.26 13.64 11.44
N ARG A 454 -21.72 14.72 10.86
CA ARG A 454 -22.18 15.29 9.59
C ARG A 454 -21.12 15.12 8.51
N GLY A 455 -21.56 15.01 7.24
CA GLY A 455 -20.62 15.01 6.10
C GLY A 455 -20.12 13.65 5.65
N GLY A 456 -20.74 12.54 6.10
CA GLY A 456 -20.60 11.26 5.41
C GLY A 456 -21.29 11.30 4.04
N PRO A 457 -20.90 10.44 3.07
CA PRO A 457 -21.65 10.34 1.82
C PRO A 457 -23.10 10.02 2.15
N GLY A 458 -24.02 10.81 1.59
CA GLY A 458 -25.45 10.51 1.66
C GLY A 458 -25.69 9.11 1.07
N PRO A 459 -26.76 8.40 1.46
CA PRO A 459 -27.10 7.13 0.85
C PRO A 459 -27.24 7.33 -0.66
N GLY A 460 -26.32 6.76 -1.46
CA GLY A 460 -26.41 6.71 -2.91
C GLY A 460 -25.48 7.61 -3.72
N GLY A 461 -24.49 8.26 -3.13
CA GLY A 461 -23.43 8.94 -3.93
C GLY A 461 -22.52 7.94 -4.63
N THR A 462 -22.94 7.43 -5.79
CA THR A 462 -22.09 6.58 -6.64
C THR A 462 -21.22 7.48 -7.53
N PHE A 463 -19.92 7.48 -7.30
CA PHE A 463 -18.98 8.05 -8.28
C PHE A 463 -19.04 7.22 -9.58
N PRO A 464 -18.93 7.87 -10.76
CA PRO A 464 -18.87 7.13 -12.02
C PRO A 464 -17.71 6.13 -12.00
N VAL A 465 -17.96 4.90 -12.43
CA VAL A 465 -16.89 3.91 -12.60
C VAL A 465 -15.96 4.41 -13.70
N PRO A 466 -14.65 4.55 -13.44
CA PRO A 466 -13.72 5.06 -14.44
C PRO A 466 -13.60 4.08 -15.61
N VAL A 467 -13.51 4.63 -16.82
CA VAL A 467 -13.35 3.90 -18.08
C VAL A 467 -12.19 4.51 -18.85
N ASP A 468 -11.19 3.70 -19.17
CA ASP A 468 -10.02 4.13 -19.94
C ASP A 468 -10.31 4.13 -21.45
N ALA A 469 -10.97 3.08 -21.96
CA ALA A 469 -11.40 3.01 -23.36
C ALA A 469 -12.71 2.19 -23.51
N GLU A 470 -13.45 2.49 -24.60
CA GLU A 470 -14.57 1.66 -25.06
C GLU A 470 -14.05 0.74 -26.17
N ILE A 471 -14.37 -0.56 -26.08
CA ILE A 471 -13.87 -1.59 -27.00
C ILE A 471 -14.98 -2.59 -27.35
N ASP A 472 -14.85 -3.20 -28.52
CA ASP A 472 -15.69 -4.33 -28.91
C ASP A 472 -15.11 -5.66 -28.42
N LEU A 473 -15.98 -6.66 -28.28
CA LEU A 473 -15.55 -8.00 -27.83
C LEU A 473 -14.52 -8.61 -28.79
N SER A 474 -14.64 -8.33 -30.08
CA SER A 474 -13.78 -8.83 -31.17
C SER A 474 -12.31 -8.41 -31.07
N VAL A 475 -12.00 -7.31 -30.35
CA VAL A 475 -10.61 -6.84 -30.18
C VAL A 475 -9.96 -7.38 -28.90
N ILE A 476 -10.71 -8.16 -28.10
CA ILE A 476 -10.22 -8.74 -26.85
C ILE A 476 -9.60 -10.10 -27.15
N ASP A 477 -8.32 -10.08 -27.39
CA ASP A 477 -7.51 -11.24 -27.73
C ASP A 477 -6.24 -11.34 -26.85
N GLU A 478 -5.40 -12.35 -27.12
CA GLU A 478 -4.13 -12.54 -26.41
C GLU A 478 -3.15 -11.38 -26.63
N ARG A 479 -3.23 -10.70 -27.79
CA ARG A 479 -2.41 -9.53 -28.08
C ARG A 479 -2.78 -8.39 -27.14
N LEU A 480 -4.06 -8.09 -26.97
CA LEU A 480 -4.50 -7.05 -26.05
C LEU A 480 -4.07 -7.36 -24.62
N VAL A 481 -4.23 -8.62 -24.15
CA VAL A 481 -3.79 -9.01 -22.80
C VAL A 481 -2.29 -8.78 -22.62
N ARG A 482 -1.46 -9.17 -23.59
CA ARG A 482 -0.01 -8.97 -23.58
C ARG A 482 0.37 -7.48 -23.59
N ASP A 483 -0.29 -6.69 -24.42
CA ASP A 483 -0.04 -5.25 -24.54
C ASP A 483 -0.41 -4.53 -23.24
N ILE A 484 -1.54 -4.90 -22.62
CA ILE A 484 -1.94 -4.39 -21.30
C ILE A 484 -0.92 -4.80 -20.23
N ALA A 485 -0.44 -6.04 -20.24
CA ALA A 485 0.62 -6.45 -19.31
C ALA A 485 1.91 -5.62 -19.49
N ALA A 486 2.27 -5.27 -20.74
CA ALA A 486 3.42 -4.42 -21.04
C ALA A 486 3.28 -2.97 -20.54
N VAL A 487 2.05 -2.43 -20.49
CA VAL A 487 1.77 -1.12 -19.89
C VAL A 487 1.91 -1.12 -18.36
N GLY A 488 1.84 -2.31 -17.70
CA GLY A 488 2.14 -2.46 -16.26
C GLY A 488 3.58 -2.03 -15.89
N PRO A 489 3.97 -2.13 -14.61
CA PRO A 489 3.21 -2.65 -13.46
C PRO A 489 2.10 -1.70 -13.00
N TYR A 490 1.01 -2.27 -12.49
CA TYR A 490 -0.15 -1.53 -12.01
C TYR A 490 -0.19 -1.40 -10.49
N GLY A 491 -0.72 -0.28 -10.01
CA GLY A 491 -0.89 0.03 -8.60
C GLY A 491 -1.40 1.46 -8.41
N ILE A 492 -1.11 2.06 -7.26
CA ILE A 492 -1.51 3.45 -6.97
C ILE A 492 -0.89 4.40 -7.99
N GLY A 493 -1.65 5.38 -8.47
CA GLY A 493 -1.22 6.33 -9.51
C GLY A 493 -1.11 5.77 -10.93
N HIS A 494 -1.16 4.44 -11.09
CA HIS A 494 -1.18 3.75 -12.38
C HIS A 494 -2.08 2.51 -12.29
N ALA A 495 -3.39 2.75 -12.18
CA ALA A 495 -4.37 1.68 -11.98
C ALA A 495 -4.47 0.74 -13.21
N GLU A 496 -4.84 -0.53 -12.96
CA GLU A 496 -5.11 -1.46 -14.05
C GLU A 496 -6.23 -0.92 -14.95
N PRO A 497 -6.11 -1.02 -16.28
CA PRO A 497 -7.09 -0.49 -17.21
C PRO A 497 -8.49 -1.07 -17.04
N ALA A 498 -9.48 -0.23 -17.26
CA ALA A 498 -10.89 -0.56 -17.25
C ALA A 498 -11.51 -0.25 -18.61
N PHE A 499 -12.01 -1.28 -19.27
CA PHE A 499 -12.63 -1.19 -20.58
C PHE A 499 -14.15 -1.26 -20.46
N LEU A 500 -14.85 -0.39 -21.19
CA LEU A 500 -16.29 -0.47 -21.40
C LEU A 500 -16.57 -1.35 -22.63
N VAL A 501 -17.35 -2.41 -22.43
CA VAL A 501 -17.90 -3.24 -23.51
C VAL A 501 -19.42 -3.14 -23.45
N ARG A 502 -20.02 -2.76 -24.58
CA ARG A 502 -21.45 -2.47 -24.61
C ARG A 502 -22.28 -3.60 -25.16
N ASP A 503 -23.55 -3.56 -24.76
CA ASP A 503 -24.66 -4.28 -25.35
C ASP A 503 -24.44 -5.80 -25.45
N LEU A 504 -23.89 -6.39 -24.40
CA LEU A 504 -23.59 -7.80 -24.30
C LEU A 504 -24.80 -8.58 -23.81
N ARG A 505 -25.09 -9.73 -24.43
CA ARG A 505 -26.08 -10.70 -23.95
C ARG A 505 -25.44 -11.56 -22.85
N VAL A 506 -26.14 -11.74 -21.76
CA VAL A 506 -25.74 -12.68 -20.71
C VAL A 506 -26.29 -14.07 -21.07
N LEU A 507 -25.40 -15.00 -21.41
CA LEU A 507 -25.78 -16.37 -21.83
C LEU A 507 -25.83 -17.33 -20.64
N GLU A 508 -24.87 -17.24 -19.74
CA GLU A 508 -24.73 -18.13 -18.60
C GLU A 508 -24.31 -17.38 -17.34
N GLN A 509 -24.78 -17.85 -16.18
CA GLN A 509 -24.42 -17.34 -14.86
C GLN A 509 -24.22 -18.51 -13.91
N VAL A 510 -23.03 -18.64 -13.32
CA VAL A 510 -22.68 -19.68 -12.35
C VAL A 510 -22.05 -19.08 -11.12
N VAL A 511 -22.65 -19.29 -9.97
CA VAL A 511 -22.07 -18.88 -8.67
C VAL A 511 -21.06 -19.93 -8.22
N SER A 512 -19.90 -19.50 -7.74
CA SER A 512 -18.88 -20.40 -7.19
C SER A 512 -19.40 -21.13 -5.94
N SER A 513 -18.79 -22.27 -5.60
CA SER A 513 -19.13 -23.05 -4.40
C SER A 513 -19.03 -22.24 -3.10
N THR A 514 -18.22 -21.19 -3.07
CA THR A 514 -18.08 -20.28 -1.93
C THR A 514 -19.17 -19.20 -1.87
N GLY A 515 -20.06 -19.10 -2.87
CA GLY A 515 -21.07 -18.05 -2.96
C GLY A 515 -20.54 -16.66 -3.33
N ARG A 516 -19.23 -16.48 -3.43
CA ARG A 516 -18.58 -15.15 -3.53
C ARG A 516 -18.33 -14.69 -4.97
N GLN A 517 -18.18 -15.61 -5.93
CA GLN A 517 -17.80 -15.29 -7.30
C GLN A 517 -18.95 -15.60 -8.25
N LEU A 518 -19.19 -14.70 -9.19
CA LEU A 518 -20.10 -14.92 -10.30
C LEU A 518 -19.28 -15.13 -11.58
N ARG A 519 -19.38 -16.32 -12.18
CA ARG A 519 -18.85 -16.62 -13.51
C ARG A 519 -19.94 -16.38 -14.53
N LEU A 520 -19.55 -15.81 -15.66
CA LEU A 520 -20.45 -15.42 -16.73
C LEU A 520 -19.94 -15.94 -18.06
N VAL A 521 -20.85 -16.23 -18.97
CA VAL A 521 -20.58 -16.25 -20.41
C VAL A 521 -21.41 -15.13 -21.02
N ILE A 522 -20.75 -14.22 -21.71
CA ILE A 522 -21.39 -13.06 -22.36
C ILE A 522 -21.08 -13.08 -23.85
N ALA A 523 -21.99 -12.58 -24.67
CA ALA A 523 -21.83 -12.54 -26.13
C ALA A 523 -22.23 -11.18 -26.70
N ASP A 524 -21.54 -10.74 -27.76
CA ASP A 524 -21.93 -9.58 -28.55
C ASP A 524 -23.06 -9.84 -29.51
N ALA A 525 -23.42 -8.85 -30.30
CA ALA A 525 -24.47 -8.97 -31.33
C ALA A 525 -24.07 -9.90 -32.51
N ALA A 526 -22.77 -10.06 -32.76
CA ALA A 526 -22.23 -10.94 -33.80
C ALA A 526 -22.16 -12.41 -33.33
N GLY A 527 -22.36 -12.67 -32.04
CA GLY A 527 -22.31 -14.01 -31.46
C GLY A 527 -20.94 -14.42 -30.95
N ALA A 528 -19.96 -13.52 -30.89
CA ALA A 528 -18.68 -13.80 -30.25
C ALA A 528 -18.88 -13.94 -28.74
N GLU A 529 -18.43 -15.05 -28.17
CA GLU A 529 -18.56 -15.36 -26.74
C GLU A 529 -17.27 -15.09 -25.96
N MET A 530 -17.41 -14.56 -24.73
CA MET A 530 -16.30 -14.29 -23.84
C MET A 530 -16.64 -14.75 -22.40
N PRO A 531 -15.76 -15.53 -21.75
CA PRO A 531 -15.92 -15.83 -20.34
C PRO A 531 -15.61 -14.59 -19.49
N GLY A 532 -16.36 -14.44 -18.41
CA GLY A 532 -16.18 -13.38 -17.44
C GLY A 532 -16.21 -13.89 -16.01
N ILE A 533 -15.48 -13.21 -15.13
CA ILE A 533 -15.54 -13.44 -13.70
C ILE A 533 -15.82 -12.12 -12.98
N TRP A 534 -16.74 -12.16 -12.01
CA TRP A 534 -17.03 -11.02 -11.16
C TRP A 534 -16.86 -11.43 -9.68
N PHE A 535 -15.82 -10.90 -9.05
CA PHE A 535 -15.54 -11.19 -7.64
C PHE A 535 -16.53 -10.48 -6.73
N ASN A 536 -16.88 -11.11 -5.61
CA ASN A 536 -17.84 -10.63 -4.62
C ASN A 536 -19.23 -10.30 -5.19
N ALA A 537 -19.62 -10.95 -6.30
CA ALA A 537 -20.85 -10.67 -7.03
C ALA A 537 -21.84 -11.87 -7.04
N GLY A 538 -21.63 -12.86 -6.19
CA GLY A 538 -22.52 -14.04 -6.19
C GLY A 538 -23.99 -13.69 -5.95
N GLU A 539 -24.27 -12.68 -5.12
CA GLU A 539 -25.64 -12.21 -4.83
C GLU A 539 -26.34 -11.52 -6.01
N ILE A 540 -25.60 -11.14 -7.06
CA ILE A 540 -26.16 -10.54 -8.28
C ILE A 540 -26.67 -11.60 -9.26
N ALA A 541 -26.29 -12.87 -9.09
CA ALA A 541 -26.75 -13.96 -9.93
C ALA A 541 -28.28 -13.97 -10.05
N GLY A 542 -28.78 -14.13 -11.28
CA GLY A 542 -30.22 -14.07 -11.59
C GLY A 542 -30.86 -12.68 -11.57
N ARG A 543 -30.11 -11.63 -11.18
CA ARG A 543 -30.57 -10.23 -11.17
C ARG A 543 -30.02 -9.39 -12.33
N LEU A 544 -29.06 -9.95 -13.10
CA LEU A 544 -28.51 -9.28 -14.27
C LEU A 544 -29.57 -9.16 -15.37
N PRO A 545 -29.70 -7.98 -16.00
CA PRO A 545 -30.49 -7.83 -17.23
C PRO A 545 -29.98 -8.77 -18.33
N ALA A 546 -30.88 -9.18 -19.26
CA ALA A 546 -30.50 -10.00 -20.40
C ALA A 546 -29.44 -9.35 -21.32
N ARG A 547 -29.39 -8.01 -21.34
CA ARG A 547 -28.38 -7.23 -22.05
C ARG A 547 -27.74 -6.22 -21.11
N VAL A 548 -26.42 -6.20 -21.11
CA VAL A 548 -25.62 -5.38 -20.18
C VAL A 548 -24.50 -4.60 -20.88
N ASP A 549 -24.23 -3.41 -20.38
CA ASP A 549 -22.93 -2.75 -20.56
C ASP A 549 -22.06 -3.17 -19.39
N VAL A 550 -20.83 -3.61 -19.64
CA VAL A 550 -19.88 -4.01 -18.59
C VAL A 550 -18.63 -3.13 -18.60
N VAL A 551 -18.11 -2.85 -17.41
CA VAL A 551 -16.74 -2.32 -17.24
C VAL A 551 -15.90 -3.44 -16.68
N ALA A 552 -14.83 -3.79 -17.39
CA ALA A 552 -13.97 -4.92 -17.05
C ALA A 552 -12.50 -4.65 -17.39
N SER A 553 -11.59 -5.35 -16.70
CA SER A 553 -10.22 -5.54 -17.16
C SER A 553 -10.11 -6.85 -17.93
N VAL A 554 -9.09 -6.94 -18.80
CA VAL A 554 -8.77 -8.15 -19.55
C VAL A 554 -7.72 -8.97 -18.82
N SER A 555 -7.85 -10.29 -18.82
CA SER A 555 -6.89 -11.19 -18.17
C SER A 555 -6.78 -12.51 -18.91
N TYR A 556 -5.72 -13.26 -18.61
CA TYR A 556 -5.52 -14.64 -19.11
C TYR A 556 -5.64 -15.60 -17.94
N PHE A 557 -6.54 -16.58 -18.05
CA PHE A 557 -6.74 -17.56 -17.01
C PHE A 557 -7.05 -18.94 -17.60
N ALA A 558 -6.42 -19.98 -17.09
CA ALA A 558 -6.61 -21.38 -17.52
C ALA A 558 -6.52 -21.57 -19.04
N GLY A 559 -5.55 -20.88 -19.69
CA GLY A 559 -5.34 -21.01 -21.13
C GLY A 559 -6.31 -20.21 -22.00
N ARG A 560 -7.09 -19.28 -21.44
CA ARG A 560 -8.07 -18.47 -22.20
C ARG A 560 -8.07 -17.01 -21.76
N VAL A 561 -8.37 -16.13 -22.70
CA VAL A 561 -8.67 -14.74 -22.42
C VAL A 561 -10.04 -14.65 -21.75
N GLN A 562 -10.15 -13.83 -20.71
CA GLN A 562 -11.40 -13.58 -19.99
C GLN A 562 -11.52 -12.13 -19.54
N LEU A 563 -12.75 -11.69 -19.29
CA LEU A 563 -13.04 -10.42 -18.64
C LEU A 563 -13.11 -10.58 -17.12
N ARG A 564 -12.45 -9.68 -16.39
CA ARG A 564 -12.63 -9.52 -14.96
C ARG A 564 -13.53 -8.30 -14.73
N LEU A 565 -14.82 -8.56 -14.48
CA LEU A 565 -15.82 -7.52 -14.33
C LEU A 565 -15.60 -6.70 -13.08
N ARG A 566 -15.78 -5.38 -13.20
CA ARG A 566 -15.79 -4.41 -12.10
C ARG A 566 -17.18 -3.85 -11.86
N ALA A 567 -17.95 -3.67 -12.93
CA ALA A 567 -19.30 -3.15 -12.88
C ALA A 567 -20.11 -3.63 -14.09
N ALA A 568 -21.43 -3.68 -13.93
CA ALA A 568 -22.39 -3.88 -15.02
C ALA A 568 -23.62 -3.01 -14.79
N ARG A 569 -24.30 -2.67 -15.89
CA ARG A 569 -25.63 -2.02 -15.87
C ARG A 569 -26.46 -2.53 -17.04
N ALA A 570 -27.76 -2.28 -17.01
CA ALA A 570 -28.61 -2.53 -18.17
C ALA A 570 -28.07 -1.77 -19.39
N ALA A 571 -28.00 -2.45 -20.54
CA ALA A 571 -27.61 -1.79 -21.79
C ALA A 571 -28.60 -0.66 -22.11
N LYS A 572 -28.08 0.51 -22.48
CA LYS A 572 -28.93 1.61 -22.97
C LYS A 572 -29.28 1.29 -24.43
N ARG A 573 -30.57 1.28 -24.74
CA ARG A 573 -31.09 1.15 -26.11
C ARG A 573 -30.70 2.36 -26.95
#